data_08760480e1f8c2d161971bdabbb3c506
#
_entry.id   08760480e1f8c2d161971bdabbb3c506
#
_cell.length_a   1.000
_cell.length_b   1.000
_cell.length_c   1.000
_cell.angle_alpha   90.00
_cell.angle_beta   90.00
_cell.angle_gamma   90.00
#
_symmetry.space_group_name_H-M   'P 1'
#
loop_
_entity.id
_entity.type
_entity.pdbx_description
1 polymer ?
#
loop_
_entity_poly.entity_id
_entity_poly.type
_entity_poly.pdbx_seq_one_letter_code
_entity_poly.pdbx_strand_id
1 'polypeptide(L)'
;TVHQGEIVGIAGVEGNGQQELIEALLGLRHPESGEMRLDGADLRPMSTRQRRDAGLGYVPTDRHREGLVLGESLWSNVMLGHQGRRYRRGPWLRRKAARADTVDIIDSYDVRTPGSDIPALALSGGNQQKLIVGREMTAEPTLLIAAHPTRGVDVGAQAAIWEQLRIAR
;
A
#
# COMPACT_ATOMS: atom_id res chain seq x y z
N THR A 1 -8.64 -12.65 14.56
CA THR A 1 -7.44 -11.95 15.07
C THR A 1 -6.27 -12.29 14.16
N VAL A 2 -5.42 -11.31 13.87
CA VAL A 2 -4.14 -11.49 13.16
C VAL A 2 -3.05 -11.10 14.14
N HIS A 3 -2.01 -11.91 14.26
CA HIS A 3 -0.90 -11.69 15.19
C HIS A 3 0.35 -11.17 14.46
N GLN A 4 1.26 -10.57 15.21
CA GLN A 4 2.54 -10.13 14.66
C GLN A 4 3.28 -11.34 14.02
N GLY A 5 3.82 -11.13 12.83
CA GLY A 5 4.50 -12.17 12.07
C GLY A 5 3.56 -13.18 11.39
N GLU A 6 2.26 -12.92 11.33
CA GLU A 6 1.26 -13.81 10.73
C GLU A 6 0.80 -13.30 9.36
N ILE A 7 0.65 -14.20 8.41
CA ILE A 7 -0.03 -13.95 7.14
C ILE A 7 -1.34 -14.74 7.14
N VAL A 8 -2.47 -14.03 7.13
CA VAL A 8 -3.82 -14.61 7.05
C VAL A 8 -4.35 -14.45 5.64
N GLY A 9 -4.69 -15.56 4.99
CA GLY A 9 -5.35 -15.57 3.69
C GLY A 9 -6.86 -15.62 3.81
N ILE A 10 -7.56 -14.70 3.13
CA ILE A 10 -9.01 -14.72 2.99
C ILE A 10 -9.35 -15.17 1.57
N ALA A 11 -9.92 -16.38 1.45
CA ALA A 11 -10.37 -16.94 0.19
C ALA A 11 -11.90 -16.85 0.05
N GLY A 12 -12.38 -16.60 -1.16
CA GLY A 12 -13.80 -16.55 -1.46
C GLY A 12 -14.05 -16.28 -2.94
N VAL A 13 -15.30 -16.49 -3.36
CA VAL A 13 -15.72 -16.12 -4.71
C VAL A 13 -15.89 -14.61 -4.77
N GLU A 14 -15.43 -13.98 -5.86
CA GLU A 14 -15.53 -12.53 -6.07
C GLU A 14 -16.98 -12.04 -5.90
N GLY A 15 -17.17 -10.96 -5.16
CA GLY A 15 -18.51 -10.39 -4.89
C GLY A 15 -19.18 -10.92 -3.60
N ASN A 16 -18.50 -11.71 -2.78
CA ASN A 16 -19.05 -12.23 -1.52
C ASN A 16 -18.56 -11.48 -0.26
N GLY A 17 -18.42 -10.16 -0.33
CA GLY A 17 -18.15 -9.33 0.83
C GLY A 17 -16.67 -8.96 1.03
N GLN A 18 -15.73 -9.43 0.19
CA GLN A 18 -14.32 -9.10 0.34
C GLN A 18 -14.05 -7.60 0.18
N GLN A 19 -14.71 -6.97 -0.79
CA GLN A 19 -14.57 -5.52 -1.03
C GLN A 19 -15.15 -4.72 0.14
N GLU A 20 -16.31 -5.11 0.65
CA GLU A 20 -16.97 -4.49 1.80
C GLU A 20 -16.12 -4.61 3.07
N LEU A 21 -15.47 -5.75 3.26
CA LEU A 21 -14.52 -5.94 4.37
C LEU A 21 -13.32 -4.99 4.25
N ILE A 22 -12.72 -4.89 3.07
CA ILE A 22 -11.61 -3.97 2.81
C ILE A 22 -12.05 -2.52 3.06
N GLU A 23 -13.19 -2.10 2.51
CA GLU A 23 -13.74 -0.76 2.70
C GLU A 23 -14.01 -0.45 4.18
N ALA A 24 -14.53 -1.43 4.94
CA ALA A 24 -14.75 -1.29 6.37
C ALA A 24 -13.42 -1.14 7.13
N LEU A 25 -12.39 -1.93 6.80
CA LEU A 25 -11.07 -1.84 7.39
C LEU A 25 -10.37 -0.52 7.06
N LEU A 26 -10.54 -0.01 5.85
CA LEU A 26 -9.98 1.28 5.41
C LEU A 26 -10.75 2.50 5.95
N GLY A 27 -11.96 2.32 6.49
CA GLY A 27 -12.81 3.42 6.97
C GLY A 27 -13.59 4.12 5.87
N LEU A 28 -13.80 3.45 4.74
CA LEU A 28 -14.63 3.92 3.62
C LEU A 28 -16.09 3.50 3.80
N ARG A 29 -16.34 2.52 4.66
CA ARG A 29 -17.67 1.99 5.01
C ARG A 29 -17.77 1.81 6.52
N HIS A 30 -18.92 2.13 7.10
CA HIS A 30 -19.19 1.82 8.50
C HIS A 30 -19.61 0.35 8.65
N PRO A 31 -19.00 -0.43 9.57
CA PRO A 31 -19.47 -1.77 9.89
C PRO A 31 -20.81 -1.69 10.67
N GLU A 32 -21.71 -2.63 10.42
CA GLU A 32 -23.00 -2.69 11.13
C GLU A 32 -22.83 -3.11 12.60
N SER A 33 -21.84 -3.98 12.87
CA SER A 33 -21.56 -4.51 14.21
C SER A 33 -20.12 -5.01 14.31
N GLY A 34 -19.72 -5.43 15.51
CA GLY A 34 -18.41 -6.02 15.78
C GLY A 34 -17.38 -5.00 16.27
N GLU A 35 -16.16 -5.48 16.46
CA GLU A 35 -15.02 -4.70 16.92
C GLU A 35 -13.91 -4.70 15.87
N MET A 36 -13.24 -3.57 15.70
CA MET A 36 -12.02 -3.43 14.89
C MET A 36 -10.94 -2.76 15.71
N ARG A 37 -9.85 -3.47 16.00
CA ARG A 37 -8.72 -2.94 16.76
C ARG A 37 -7.41 -3.17 16.01
N LEU A 38 -6.55 -2.18 16.05
CA LEU A 38 -5.17 -2.27 15.58
C LEU A 38 -4.25 -1.84 16.71
N ASP A 39 -3.41 -2.74 17.19
CA ASP A 39 -2.51 -2.52 18.31
C ASP A 39 -3.24 -1.91 19.54
N GLY A 40 -4.42 -2.50 19.87
CA GLY A 40 -5.28 -2.07 20.97
C GLY A 40 -6.17 -0.84 20.68
N ALA A 41 -5.89 -0.05 19.66
CA ALA A 41 -6.68 1.13 19.30
C ALA A 41 -7.95 0.75 18.51
N ASP A 42 -9.11 1.30 18.88
CA ASP A 42 -10.37 1.10 18.15
C ASP A 42 -10.34 1.89 16.83
N LEU A 43 -10.42 1.19 15.69
CA LEU A 43 -10.40 1.79 14.37
C LEU A 43 -11.75 2.38 13.94
N ARG A 44 -12.86 2.00 14.55
CA ARG A 44 -14.22 2.38 14.10
C ARG A 44 -14.44 3.89 14.05
N PRO A 45 -14.03 4.70 15.05
CA PRO A 45 -14.19 6.14 15.00
C PRO A 45 -13.16 6.85 14.08
N MET A 46 -12.15 6.11 13.60
CA MET A 46 -11.04 6.69 12.84
C MET A 46 -11.41 6.88 11.37
N SER A 47 -11.08 8.04 10.81
CA SER A 47 -11.06 8.26 9.37
C SER A 47 -9.98 7.42 8.68
N THR A 48 -10.08 7.21 7.36
CA THR A 48 -9.06 6.50 6.55
C THR A 48 -7.65 7.03 6.82
N ARG A 49 -7.49 8.35 6.89
CA ARG A 49 -6.20 8.98 7.20
C ARG A 49 -5.68 8.58 8.58
N GLN A 50 -6.52 8.63 9.62
CA GLN A 50 -6.13 8.26 10.98
C GLN A 50 -5.75 6.79 11.08
N ARG A 51 -6.44 5.90 10.35
CA ARG A 51 -6.08 4.47 10.28
C ARG A 51 -4.74 4.24 9.60
N ARG A 52 -4.45 4.97 8.52
CA ARG A 52 -3.12 4.94 7.88
C ARG A 52 -2.04 5.48 8.80
N ASP A 53 -2.31 6.57 9.50
CA ASP A 53 -1.39 7.13 10.49
C ASP A 53 -1.18 6.18 11.69
N ALA A 54 -2.16 5.32 12.01
CA ALA A 54 -2.05 4.25 13.01
C ALA A 54 -1.27 3.02 12.51
N GLY A 55 -0.85 2.98 11.25
CA GLY A 55 -0.03 1.89 10.70
C GLY A 55 -0.79 0.91 9.80
N LEU A 56 -1.97 1.26 9.30
CA LEU A 56 -2.66 0.43 8.31
C LEU A 56 -2.11 0.68 6.91
N GLY A 57 -1.45 -0.32 6.32
CA GLY A 57 -1.00 -0.34 4.92
C GLY A 57 -2.04 -0.98 4.01
N TYR A 58 -2.07 -0.58 2.72
CA TYR A 58 -3.01 -1.12 1.76
C TYR A 58 -2.43 -1.23 0.36
N VAL A 59 -2.41 -2.46 -0.17
CA VAL A 59 -2.14 -2.76 -1.58
C VAL A 59 -3.47 -3.06 -2.26
N PRO A 60 -3.95 -2.22 -3.20
CA PRO A 60 -5.29 -2.33 -3.77
C PRO A 60 -5.40 -3.42 -4.84
N THR A 61 -6.64 -3.86 -5.08
CA THR A 61 -6.98 -4.77 -6.19
C THR A 61 -6.79 -4.12 -7.55
N ASP A 62 -7.22 -2.86 -7.69
CA ASP A 62 -7.08 -2.07 -8.92
C ASP A 62 -6.06 -0.93 -8.71
N ARG A 63 -4.83 -1.20 -9.16
CA ARG A 63 -3.73 -0.24 -9.04
C ARG A 63 -3.94 1.06 -9.80
N HIS A 64 -4.73 1.04 -10.88
CA HIS A 64 -4.96 2.23 -11.71
C HIS A 64 -6.04 3.14 -11.14
N ARG A 65 -7.03 2.59 -10.44
CA ARG A 65 -8.10 3.36 -9.81
C ARG A 65 -7.75 3.82 -8.40
N GLU A 66 -7.03 2.99 -7.64
CA GLU A 66 -6.86 3.17 -6.20
C GLU A 66 -5.39 3.28 -5.78
N GLY A 67 -4.48 2.76 -6.59
CA GLY A 67 -3.07 2.60 -6.20
C GLY A 67 -2.14 3.71 -6.71
N LEU A 68 -2.39 4.25 -7.90
CA LEU A 68 -1.49 5.19 -8.58
C LEU A 68 -2.24 6.34 -9.23
N VAL A 69 -1.60 7.50 -9.27
CA VAL A 69 -1.94 8.60 -10.17
C VAL A 69 -1.01 8.48 -11.37
N LEU A 70 -1.49 7.86 -12.46
CA LEU A 70 -0.68 7.42 -13.59
C LEU A 70 0.12 8.53 -14.27
N GLY A 71 -0.44 9.75 -14.35
CA GLY A 71 0.23 10.92 -14.94
C GLY A 71 1.29 11.57 -14.06
N GLU A 72 1.34 11.21 -12.77
CA GLU A 72 2.28 11.78 -11.82
C GLU A 72 3.59 10.98 -11.76
N SER A 73 4.67 11.65 -11.33
CA SER A 73 5.98 11.04 -11.14
C SER A 73 5.97 9.90 -10.13
N LEU A 74 6.96 8.99 -10.19
CA LEU A 74 7.08 7.90 -9.23
C LEU A 74 7.22 8.41 -7.79
N TRP A 75 8.04 9.46 -7.56
CA TRP A 75 8.19 10.03 -6.22
C TRP A 75 6.90 10.69 -5.70
N SER A 76 6.07 11.27 -6.57
CA SER A 76 4.75 11.79 -6.21
C SER A 76 3.82 10.64 -5.78
N ASN A 77 3.86 9.54 -6.52
CA ASN A 77 3.11 8.32 -6.19
C ASN A 77 3.60 7.64 -4.90
N VAL A 78 4.90 7.66 -4.59
CA VAL A 78 5.43 7.15 -3.33
C VAL A 78 4.94 7.98 -2.14
N MET A 79 4.71 9.27 -2.30
CA MET A 79 4.10 10.11 -1.26
C MET A 79 2.61 9.80 -1.02
N LEU A 80 1.91 9.21 -1.98
CA LEU A 80 0.46 9.04 -1.94
C LEU A 80 0.01 8.23 -0.71
N GLY A 81 -0.84 8.81 0.11
CA GLY A 81 -1.31 8.23 1.36
C GLY A 81 -0.36 8.45 2.57
N HIS A 82 0.90 8.87 2.37
CA HIS A 82 1.90 9.03 3.41
C HIS A 82 2.35 10.48 3.65
N GLN A 83 1.67 11.45 2.99
CA GLN A 83 2.06 12.87 3.05
C GLN A 83 2.09 13.43 4.48
N GLY A 84 1.13 13.05 5.32
CA GLY A 84 0.98 13.58 6.68
C GLY A 84 2.07 13.09 7.63
N ARG A 85 2.30 11.79 7.65
CA ARG A 85 3.21 11.13 8.61
C ARG A 85 4.68 11.24 8.19
N ARG A 86 4.98 10.94 6.91
CA ARG A 86 6.37 10.73 6.46
C ARG A 86 6.97 11.95 5.76
N TYR A 87 6.16 12.67 4.97
CA TYR A 87 6.66 13.69 4.03
C TYR A 87 6.25 15.13 4.38
N ARG A 88 5.73 15.38 5.57
CA ARG A 88 5.33 16.72 6.01
C ARG A 88 6.28 17.28 7.08
N ARG A 89 6.63 18.57 6.93
CA ARG A 89 7.31 19.36 7.98
C ARG A 89 6.61 20.72 8.07
N GLY A 90 5.72 20.87 9.07
CA GLY A 90 4.84 22.04 9.14
C GLY A 90 3.95 22.15 7.89
N PRO A 91 3.88 23.30 7.20
CA PRO A 91 3.10 23.46 5.98
C PRO A 91 3.77 22.86 4.72
N TRP A 92 5.05 22.47 4.80
CA TRP A 92 5.86 22.10 3.64
C TRP A 92 5.93 20.59 3.43
N LEU A 93 5.94 20.17 2.14
CA LEU A 93 6.21 18.79 1.75
C LEU A 93 7.71 18.56 1.53
N ARG A 94 8.24 17.48 2.05
CA ARG A 94 9.64 17.05 1.95
C ARG A 94 9.90 16.29 0.66
N ARG A 95 9.82 16.98 -0.49
CA ARG A 95 9.99 16.37 -1.81
C ARG A 95 11.34 15.67 -1.99
N LYS A 96 12.43 16.19 -1.39
CA LYS A 96 13.75 15.56 -1.42
C LYS A 96 13.74 14.19 -0.70
N ALA A 97 13.05 14.09 0.44
CA ALA A 97 12.92 12.83 1.15
C ALA A 97 12.10 11.82 0.32
N ALA A 98 10.99 12.26 -0.30
CA ALA A 98 10.20 11.38 -1.16
C ALA A 98 10.99 10.85 -2.36
N ARG A 99 11.85 11.66 -2.99
CA ARG A 99 12.73 11.20 -4.06
C ARG A 99 13.78 10.21 -3.57
N ALA A 100 14.38 10.44 -2.40
CA ALA A 100 15.33 9.50 -1.81
C ALA A 100 14.66 8.15 -1.50
N ASP A 101 13.52 8.18 -0.81
CA ASP A 101 12.76 6.96 -0.52
C ASP A 101 12.32 6.22 -1.81
N THR A 102 12.04 6.98 -2.89
CA THR A 102 11.68 6.37 -4.18
C THR A 102 12.86 5.66 -4.81
N VAL A 103 14.08 6.21 -4.71
CA VAL A 103 15.29 5.54 -5.18
C VAL A 103 15.51 4.25 -4.39
N ASP A 104 15.39 4.30 -3.07
CA ASP A 104 15.53 3.12 -2.21
C ASP A 104 14.48 2.03 -2.56
N ILE A 105 13.24 2.43 -2.87
CA ILE A 105 12.20 1.50 -3.34
C ILE A 105 12.55 0.91 -4.71
N ILE A 106 13.00 1.73 -5.66
CA ILE A 106 13.42 1.29 -6.99
C ILE A 106 14.47 0.20 -6.88
N ASP A 107 15.48 0.40 -6.06
CA ASP A 107 16.60 -0.52 -5.88
C ASP A 107 16.18 -1.77 -5.10
N SER A 108 15.48 -1.60 -3.96
CA SER A 108 15.12 -2.72 -3.07
C SER A 108 14.06 -3.66 -3.66
N TYR A 109 13.15 -3.13 -4.51
CA TYR A 109 12.07 -3.90 -5.13
C TYR A 109 12.32 -4.21 -6.62
N ASP A 110 13.51 -3.93 -7.13
CA ASP A 110 13.87 -4.13 -8.55
C ASP A 110 12.81 -3.52 -9.48
N VAL A 111 12.47 -2.25 -9.28
CA VAL A 111 11.55 -1.51 -10.16
C VAL A 111 12.33 -1.03 -11.37
N ARG A 112 12.07 -1.61 -12.54
CA ARG A 112 12.78 -1.25 -13.78
C ARG A 112 12.27 0.08 -14.29
N THR A 113 13.10 1.13 -14.15
CA THR A 113 12.79 2.51 -14.50
C THR A 113 14.07 3.31 -14.76
N PRO A 114 14.07 4.33 -15.63
CA PRO A 114 15.20 5.23 -15.78
C PRO A 114 15.37 6.20 -14.60
N GLY A 115 14.40 6.32 -13.69
CA GLY A 115 14.49 7.18 -12.52
C GLY A 115 13.15 7.52 -11.88
N SER A 116 13.19 8.30 -10.80
CA SER A 116 12.04 8.64 -9.98
C SER A 116 11.11 9.72 -10.55
N ASP A 117 11.56 10.49 -11.51
CA ASP A 117 10.84 11.66 -12.06
C ASP A 117 9.92 11.34 -13.25
N ILE A 118 9.96 10.10 -13.78
CA ILE A 118 9.06 9.67 -14.85
C ILE A 118 7.64 9.45 -14.33
N PRO A 119 6.60 9.59 -15.18
CA PRO A 119 5.24 9.30 -14.80
C PRO A 119 5.02 7.78 -14.60
N ALA A 120 4.15 7.41 -13.67
CA ALA A 120 3.88 6.01 -13.35
C ALA A 120 3.29 5.22 -14.53
N LEU A 121 2.63 5.87 -15.47
CA LEU A 121 2.12 5.26 -16.70
C LEU A 121 3.23 4.67 -17.60
N ALA A 122 4.47 5.14 -17.47
CA ALA A 122 5.61 4.64 -18.24
C ALA A 122 6.14 3.28 -17.72
N LEU A 123 5.71 2.86 -16.54
CA LEU A 123 6.06 1.55 -15.98
C LEU A 123 5.19 0.43 -16.56
N SER A 124 5.78 -0.76 -16.72
CA SER A 124 4.99 -1.99 -16.91
C SER A 124 4.12 -2.29 -15.69
N GLY A 125 3.05 -3.08 -15.88
CA GLY A 125 2.14 -3.45 -14.79
C GLY A 125 2.86 -4.10 -13.59
N GLY A 126 3.86 -4.95 -13.85
CA GLY A 126 4.68 -5.56 -12.81
C GLY A 126 5.49 -4.53 -12.01
N ASN A 127 6.11 -3.55 -12.68
CA ASN A 127 6.87 -2.49 -12.04
C ASN A 127 5.97 -1.51 -11.28
N GLN A 128 4.77 -1.22 -11.78
CA GLN A 128 3.75 -0.46 -11.05
C GLN A 128 3.37 -1.15 -9.74
N GLN A 129 3.17 -2.46 -9.77
CA GLN A 129 2.80 -3.24 -8.59
C GLN A 129 3.95 -3.29 -7.58
N LYS A 130 5.19 -3.51 -8.03
CA LYS A 130 6.39 -3.44 -7.19
C LYS A 130 6.53 -2.08 -6.50
N LEU A 131 6.27 -0.99 -7.21
CA LEU A 131 6.29 0.36 -6.65
C LEU A 131 5.25 0.55 -5.54
N ILE A 132 4.01 0.05 -5.74
CA ILE A 132 2.94 0.12 -4.75
C ILE A 132 3.32 -0.69 -3.51
N VAL A 133 3.75 -1.94 -3.69
CA VAL A 133 4.18 -2.81 -2.58
C VAL A 133 5.34 -2.17 -1.83
N GLY A 134 6.36 -1.68 -2.54
CA GLY A 134 7.51 -0.99 -1.95
C GLY A 134 7.10 0.24 -1.14
N ARG A 135 6.19 1.06 -1.67
CA ARG A 135 5.63 2.22 -0.96
C ARG A 135 4.98 1.84 0.37
N GLU A 136 4.11 0.84 0.34
CA GLU A 136 3.38 0.42 1.54
C GLU A 136 4.30 -0.25 2.56
N MET A 137 5.27 -1.06 2.11
CA MET A 137 6.21 -1.76 2.98
C MET A 137 7.25 -0.83 3.62
N THR A 138 7.78 0.13 2.85
CA THR A 138 8.74 1.13 3.35
C THR A 138 8.12 2.05 4.42
N ALA A 139 6.79 2.11 4.48
CA ALA A 139 6.07 2.83 5.54
C ALA A 139 6.03 2.06 6.88
N GLU A 140 6.55 0.83 6.93
CA GLU A 140 6.57 -0.07 8.11
C GLU A 140 5.17 -0.21 8.72
N PRO A 141 4.21 -0.81 7.98
CA PRO A 141 2.85 -0.93 8.46
C PRO A 141 2.75 -1.93 9.63
N THR A 142 1.93 -1.61 10.63
CA THR A 142 1.55 -2.55 11.70
C THR A 142 0.68 -3.67 11.16
N LEU A 143 -0.18 -3.36 10.19
CA LEU A 143 -1.01 -4.32 9.45
C LEU A 143 -1.04 -3.93 7.98
N LEU A 144 -0.69 -4.86 7.09
CA LEU A 144 -0.83 -4.70 5.65
C LEU A 144 -2.03 -5.49 5.12
N ILE A 145 -2.95 -4.80 4.48
CA ILE A 145 -4.02 -5.41 3.69
C ILE A 145 -3.54 -5.50 2.25
N ALA A 146 -3.41 -6.71 1.71
CA ALA A 146 -2.99 -6.94 0.34
C ALA A 146 -4.14 -7.58 -0.47
N ALA A 147 -4.85 -6.77 -1.24
CA ALA A 147 -5.96 -7.23 -2.08
C ALA A 147 -5.45 -7.62 -3.47
N HIS A 148 -5.38 -8.93 -3.73
CA HIS A 148 -4.86 -9.48 -4.98
C HIS A 148 -3.50 -8.89 -5.41
N PRO A 149 -2.46 -8.92 -4.53
CA PRO A 149 -1.20 -8.18 -4.72
C PRO A 149 -0.43 -8.58 -5.99
N THR A 150 -0.78 -9.70 -6.61
CA THR A 150 -0.13 -10.21 -7.83
C THR A 150 -1.04 -10.17 -9.07
N ARG A 151 -2.18 -9.48 -9.01
CA ARG A 151 -3.11 -9.39 -10.15
C ARG A 151 -2.49 -8.62 -11.31
N GLY A 152 -2.52 -9.26 -12.50
CA GLY A 152 -2.08 -8.62 -13.75
C GLY A 152 -0.58 -8.32 -13.82
N VAL A 153 0.24 -9.17 -13.20
CA VAL A 153 1.70 -9.13 -13.29
C VAL A 153 2.23 -10.47 -13.81
N ASP A 154 3.43 -10.46 -14.40
CA ASP A 154 4.10 -11.66 -14.86
C ASP A 154 4.58 -12.55 -13.69
N VAL A 155 4.95 -13.80 -14.01
CA VAL A 155 5.34 -14.80 -13.01
C VAL A 155 6.56 -14.37 -12.18
N GLY A 156 7.52 -13.69 -12.82
CA GLY A 156 8.72 -13.19 -12.12
C GLY A 156 8.38 -12.10 -11.11
N ALA A 157 7.53 -11.14 -11.49
CA ALA A 157 7.06 -10.11 -10.58
C ALA A 157 6.20 -10.69 -9.45
N GLN A 158 5.38 -11.74 -9.73
CA GLN A 158 4.62 -12.43 -8.67
C GLN A 158 5.54 -13.02 -7.60
N ALA A 159 6.56 -13.77 -8.03
CA ALA A 159 7.51 -14.39 -7.08
C ALA A 159 8.21 -13.34 -6.21
N ALA A 160 8.66 -12.23 -6.83
CA ALA A 160 9.31 -11.14 -6.12
C ALA A 160 8.37 -10.48 -5.09
N ILE A 161 7.11 -10.21 -5.44
CA ILE A 161 6.12 -9.63 -4.51
C ILE A 161 5.86 -10.56 -3.33
N TRP A 162 5.66 -11.86 -3.57
CA TRP A 162 5.45 -12.83 -2.50
C TRP A 162 6.66 -12.95 -1.57
N GLU A 163 7.87 -12.89 -2.11
CA GLU A 163 9.09 -12.90 -1.29
C GLU A 163 9.17 -11.67 -0.39
N GLN A 164 8.88 -10.48 -0.91
CA GLN A 164 8.84 -9.25 -0.11
C GLN A 164 7.79 -9.32 1.01
N LEU A 165 6.60 -9.84 0.73
CA LEU A 165 5.55 -10.01 1.73
C LEU A 165 5.95 -11.02 2.83
N ARG A 166 6.73 -12.07 2.49
CA ARG A 166 7.26 -13.03 3.47
C ARG A 166 8.36 -12.44 4.34
N ILE A 167 9.26 -11.64 3.75
CA ILE A 167 10.35 -10.98 4.49
C ILE A 167 9.78 -9.98 5.51
N ALA A 168 8.69 -9.34 5.18
CA ALA A 168 8.03 -8.33 6.00
C ALA A 168 7.16 -8.90 7.14
N ARG A 169 7.03 -10.19 7.19
CA ARG A 169 6.26 -10.94 8.19
C ARG A 169 6.84 -10.85 9.59
#